data_9e2d4d0e95d7d9ffcfe14586a784f80e
#
_entry.id   9e2d4d0e95d7d9ffcfe14586a784f80e
#
_cell.length_a   1.000
_cell.length_b   1.000
_cell.length_c   1.000
_cell.angle_alpha   90.00
_cell.angle_beta   90.00
_cell.angle_gamma   90.00
#
_symmetry.space_group_name_H-M   'P 1'
#
loop_
_entity.id
_entity.type
_entity.pdbx_description
1 polymer ?
#
loop_
_entity_poly.entity_id
_entity_poly.type
_entity_poly.pdbx_seq_one_letter_code
_entity_poly.pdbx_strand_id
1 'polypeptide(L)'
;MTRRRRIYEGKAKVLYEGPEPGTLIQHFKDDATALNGEKRALFEGKGVLNNRISEYVFVKLGEIGVPTHFIKRINMREQLIREVEIIPLEVVVRNVAAGSLSTRLGLEDGTQLPRSIIEFYYKQDALNDPMVSEEHITAFGWATPQEIDEIMQLALRINDFLVGLFLGIGIRLIDFKVEFGRLFDQDGQMRIVLADEISPDCCRLWDAQSSEKLDKDRFRKDLGGVLEAYQEVARRLGVLTETRPPKGAGPVLVATNPSGTGNGKPN
;
A
#
# COMPACT_ATOMS: atom_id res chain seq x y z
N MET A 1 29.76 -1.39 5.88
CA MET A 1 28.39 -1.95 5.80
C MET A 1 28.40 -3.01 4.70
N THR A 2 28.16 -4.27 5.03
CA THR A 2 28.08 -5.35 4.06
C THR A 2 26.87 -5.09 3.15
N ARG A 3 27.07 -5.10 1.84
CA ARG A 3 26.00 -4.87 0.86
C ARG A 3 25.03 -6.07 0.92
N ARG A 4 23.77 -5.84 1.35
CA ARG A 4 22.75 -6.87 1.39
C ARG A 4 22.50 -7.46 -0.02
N ARG A 5 22.34 -8.77 -0.12
CA ARG A 5 22.02 -9.43 -1.39
C ARG A 5 20.59 -9.07 -1.79
N ARG A 6 20.41 -8.49 -2.99
CA ARG A 6 19.09 -8.24 -3.56
C ARG A 6 18.55 -9.55 -4.11
N ILE A 7 17.35 -9.91 -3.68
CA ILE A 7 16.64 -11.13 -4.10
C ILE A 7 15.71 -10.82 -5.28
N TYR A 8 14.95 -9.73 -5.16
CA TYR A 8 13.95 -9.34 -6.17
C TYR A 8 13.79 -7.83 -6.20
N GLU A 9 13.46 -7.29 -7.37
CA GLU A 9 13.06 -5.89 -7.54
C GLU A 9 11.80 -5.80 -8.39
N GLY A 10 10.73 -5.29 -7.77
CA GLY A 10 9.45 -5.00 -8.42
C GLY A 10 9.27 -3.51 -8.71
N LYS A 11 8.05 -3.16 -9.15
CA LYS A 11 7.65 -1.80 -9.53
C LYS A 11 7.76 -0.80 -8.36
N ALA A 12 7.34 -1.19 -7.16
CA ALA A 12 7.27 -0.31 -5.98
C ALA A 12 8.18 -0.76 -4.81
N LYS A 13 8.77 -1.93 -4.87
CA LYS A 13 9.52 -2.55 -3.78
C LYS A 13 10.78 -3.26 -4.25
N VAL A 14 11.74 -3.41 -3.31
CA VAL A 14 12.92 -4.28 -3.47
C VAL A 14 12.96 -5.22 -2.28
N LEU A 15 13.21 -6.50 -2.55
CA LEU A 15 13.43 -7.52 -1.51
C LEU A 15 14.92 -7.82 -1.40
N TYR A 16 15.43 -7.76 -0.19
CA TYR A 16 16.78 -8.14 0.16
C TYR A 16 16.76 -9.33 1.12
N GLU A 17 17.86 -10.08 1.14
CA GLU A 17 18.10 -11.12 2.13
C GLU A 17 18.01 -10.54 3.55
N GLY A 18 17.27 -11.22 4.43
CA GLY A 18 17.08 -10.85 5.82
C GLY A 18 18.28 -11.24 6.70
N PRO A 19 18.28 -10.81 7.95
CA PRO A 19 19.35 -11.12 8.91
C PRO A 19 19.34 -12.57 9.39
N GLU A 20 18.19 -13.24 9.28
CA GLU A 20 17.99 -14.63 9.72
C GLU A 20 17.44 -15.47 8.56
N PRO A 21 17.78 -16.77 8.47
CA PRO A 21 17.20 -17.67 7.48
C PRO A 21 15.66 -17.62 7.50
N GLY A 22 15.04 -17.65 6.32
CA GLY A 22 13.58 -17.54 6.18
C GLY A 22 13.01 -16.14 6.42
N THR A 23 13.88 -15.10 6.42
CA THR A 23 13.45 -13.71 6.50
C THR A 23 13.94 -12.90 5.32
N LEU A 24 13.17 -11.86 4.95
CA LEU A 24 13.52 -10.89 3.93
C LEU A 24 13.37 -9.47 4.49
N ILE A 25 14.09 -8.53 3.87
CA ILE A 25 13.88 -7.10 4.10
C ILE A 25 13.17 -6.53 2.88
N GLN A 26 11.97 -6.03 3.08
CA GLN A 26 11.16 -5.35 2.07
C GLN A 26 11.41 -3.85 2.14
N HIS A 27 11.98 -3.29 1.06
CA HIS A 27 12.24 -1.86 0.91
C HIS A 27 11.18 -1.22 0.01
N PHE A 28 10.53 -0.18 0.50
CA PHE A 28 9.50 0.59 -0.22
C PHE A 28 10.13 1.72 -1.02
N LYS A 29 9.91 1.71 -2.34
CA LYS A 29 10.42 2.70 -3.29
C LYS A 29 9.47 3.91 -3.38
N ASP A 30 10.01 5.02 -3.87
CA ASP A 30 9.21 6.21 -4.19
C ASP A 30 8.60 6.16 -5.60
N ASP A 31 8.96 5.12 -6.37
CA ASP A 31 8.43 4.88 -7.71
C ASP A 31 6.93 4.63 -7.69
N ALA A 32 6.21 5.26 -8.58
CA ALA A 32 4.84 4.94 -8.94
C ALA A 32 4.76 4.50 -10.39
N THR A 33 4.09 3.38 -10.62
CA THR A 33 3.89 2.80 -11.94
C THR A 33 2.41 2.55 -12.15
N ALA A 34 1.87 2.92 -13.30
CA ALA A 34 0.49 2.70 -13.69
C ALA A 34 0.41 2.28 -15.16
N LEU A 35 -0.77 1.81 -15.61
CA LEU A 35 -1.01 1.40 -16.99
C LEU A 35 0.05 0.39 -17.47
N ASN A 36 0.24 -0.69 -16.72
CA ASN A 36 1.20 -1.76 -17.03
C ASN A 36 2.66 -1.31 -17.26
N GLY A 37 3.05 -0.21 -16.60
CA GLY A 37 4.41 0.33 -16.71
C GLY A 37 4.61 1.43 -17.74
N GLU A 38 3.59 1.76 -18.53
CA GLU A 38 3.63 2.87 -19.49
C GLU A 38 3.75 4.23 -18.80
N LYS A 39 3.11 4.38 -17.64
CA LYS A 39 3.18 5.60 -16.84
C LYS A 39 4.05 5.39 -15.61
N ARG A 40 5.10 6.22 -15.48
CA ARG A 40 6.05 6.17 -14.36
C ARG A 40 6.29 7.57 -13.81
N ALA A 41 6.39 7.67 -12.50
CA ALA A 41 6.79 8.89 -11.80
C ALA A 41 7.51 8.53 -10.49
N LEU A 42 8.21 9.48 -9.93
CA LEU A 42 8.85 9.37 -8.62
C LEU A 42 8.21 10.41 -7.70
N PHE A 43 7.69 9.95 -6.56
CA PHE A 43 7.10 10.80 -5.53
C PHE A 43 7.93 10.66 -4.25
N GLU A 44 8.84 11.59 -4.02
CA GLU A 44 9.73 11.56 -2.87
C GLU A 44 8.95 11.48 -1.55
N GLY A 45 9.22 10.46 -0.75
CA GLY A 45 8.52 10.19 0.50
C GLY A 45 7.34 9.20 0.40
N LYS A 46 6.87 8.84 -0.81
CA LYS A 46 5.77 7.87 -0.99
C LYS A 46 6.07 6.53 -0.31
N GLY A 47 7.29 6.00 -0.48
CA GLY A 47 7.71 4.75 0.13
C GLY A 47 7.69 4.79 1.66
N VAL A 48 7.99 5.95 2.25
CA VAL A 48 7.89 6.14 3.71
C VAL A 48 6.45 6.04 4.18
N LEU A 49 5.52 6.68 3.46
CA LEU A 49 4.08 6.64 3.78
C LEU A 49 3.52 5.24 3.64
N ASN A 50 3.80 4.57 2.51
CA ASN A 50 3.34 3.20 2.28
C ASN A 50 3.88 2.23 3.33
N ASN A 51 5.16 2.33 3.71
CA ASN A 51 5.76 1.52 4.75
C ASN A 51 5.03 1.68 6.10
N ARG A 52 4.72 2.91 6.51
CA ARG A 52 4.03 3.19 7.77
C ARG A 52 2.56 2.75 7.76
N ILE A 53 1.84 3.02 6.68
CA ILE A 53 0.44 2.62 6.53
C ILE A 53 0.36 1.09 6.53
N SER A 54 1.21 0.42 5.74
CA SER A 54 1.25 -1.03 5.66
C SER A 54 1.60 -1.68 7.00
N GLU A 55 2.62 -1.19 7.73
CA GLU A 55 2.91 -1.63 9.10
C GLU A 55 1.67 -1.56 10.00
N TYR A 56 1.02 -0.40 10.04
CA TYR A 56 -0.15 -0.19 10.89
C TYR A 56 -1.26 -1.19 10.57
N VAL A 57 -1.58 -1.35 9.29
CA VAL A 57 -2.63 -2.27 8.85
C VAL A 57 -2.27 -3.73 9.16
N PHE A 58 -1.03 -4.16 8.89
CA PHE A 58 -0.58 -5.54 9.16
C PHE A 58 -0.60 -5.85 10.67
N VAL A 59 -0.17 -4.91 11.51
CA VAL A 59 -0.25 -5.07 12.98
C VAL A 59 -1.71 -5.25 13.42
N LYS A 60 -2.62 -4.39 12.93
CA LYS A 60 -4.04 -4.47 13.27
C LYS A 60 -4.72 -5.76 12.76
N LEU A 61 -4.37 -6.21 11.57
CA LEU A 61 -4.83 -7.50 11.05
C LEU A 61 -4.32 -8.68 11.90
N GLY A 62 -3.08 -8.61 12.35
CA GLY A 62 -2.50 -9.59 13.30
C GLY A 62 -3.25 -9.64 14.62
N GLU A 63 -3.66 -8.49 15.18
CA GLU A 63 -4.44 -8.40 16.42
C GLU A 63 -5.80 -9.12 16.32
N ILE A 64 -6.41 -9.17 15.13
CA ILE A 64 -7.65 -9.92 14.88
C ILE A 64 -7.40 -11.35 14.37
N GLY A 65 -6.13 -11.81 14.40
CA GLY A 65 -5.74 -13.18 14.07
C GLY A 65 -5.69 -13.49 12.57
N VAL A 66 -5.51 -12.50 11.70
CA VAL A 66 -5.15 -12.73 10.29
C VAL A 66 -3.66 -13.07 10.22
N PRO A 67 -3.28 -14.24 9.69
CA PRO A 67 -1.88 -14.60 9.56
C PRO A 67 -1.22 -13.74 8.47
N THR A 68 -0.03 -13.20 8.78
CA THR A 68 0.70 -12.31 7.86
C THR A 68 2.18 -12.66 7.80
N HIS A 69 2.85 -12.25 6.73
CA HIS A 69 4.30 -12.36 6.60
C HIS A 69 5.05 -11.28 7.41
N PHE A 70 4.38 -10.23 7.85
CA PHE A 70 4.97 -9.09 8.55
C PHE A 70 5.56 -9.50 9.91
N ILE A 71 6.79 -9.04 10.20
CA ILE A 71 7.44 -9.22 11.50
C ILE A 71 7.53 -7.89 12.23
N LYS A 72 8.20 -6.90 11.62
CA LYS A 72 8.36 -5.56 12.20
C LYS A 72 8.88 -4.55 11.18
N ARG A 73 8.63 -3.28 11.42
CA ARG A 73 9.31 -2.20 10.69
C ARG A 73 10.74 -2.03 11.22
N ILE A 74 11.71 -1.92 10.31
CA ILE A 74 13.13 -1.71 10.62
C ILE A 74 13.46 -0.22 10.69
N ASN A 75 13.01 0.52 9.67
CA ASN A 75 13.26 1.96 9.55
C ASN A 75 12.15 2.64 8.74
N MET A 76 12.39 3.86 8.26
CA MET A 76 11.38 4.64 7.54
C MET A 76 10.91 3.98 6.22
N ARG A 77 11.73 3.12 5.60
CA ARG A 77 11.46 2.53 4.28
C ARG A 77 11.49 1.01 4.26
N GLU A 78 11.82 0.36 5.37
CA GLU A 78 12.08 -1.08 5.38
C GLU A 78 11.28 -1.80 6.46
N GLN A 79 10.78 -2.97 6.09
CA GLN A 79 10.16 -3.95 6.98
C GLN A 79 10.95 -5.25 6.94
N LEU A 80 11.00 -5.93 8.08
CA LEU A 80 11.40 -7.33 8.18
C LEU A 80 10.13 -8.16 8.00
N ILE A 81 10.19 -9.11 7.07
CA ILE A 81 9.09 -10.00 6.74
C ILE A 81 9.57 -11.45 6.73
N ARG A 82 8.66 -12.41 6.88
CA ARG A 82 8.94 -13.82 6.63
C ARG A 82 9.07 -14.04 5.13
N GLU A 83 10.01 -14.87 4.74
CA GLU A 83 10.08 -15.41 3.39
C GLU A 83 8.93 -16.40 3.20
N VAL A 84 8.17 -16.23 2.12
CA VAL A 84 7.02 -17.06 1.78
C VAL A 84 7.07 -17.45 0.31
N GLU A 85 6.55 -18.61 -0.01
CA GLU A 85 6.31 -19.00 -1.40
C GLU A 85 5.06 -18.28 -1.90
N ILE A 86 5.26 -17.23 -2.69
CA ILE A 86 4.13 -16.42 -3.21
C ILE A 86 3.28 -17.28 -4.14
N ILE A 87 1.98 -17.32 -3.88
CA ILE A 87 0.99 -17.85 -4.82
C ILE A 87 0.87 -16.84 -5.96
N PRO A 88 1.02 -17.24 -7.24
CA PRO A 88 1.13 -16.30 -8.36
C PRO A 88 -0.22 -15.69 -8.75
N LEU A 89 -0.96 -15.21 -7.76
CA LEU A 89 -2.27 -14.61 -7.89
C LEU A 89 -2.32 -13.26 -7.19
N GLU A 90 -2.91 -12.27 -7.86
CA GLU A 90 -3.44 -11.08 -7.21
C GLU A 90 -4.91 -11.32 -6.87
N VAL A 91 -5.28 -11.07 -5.63
CA VAL A 91 -6.65 -11.22 -5.13
C VAL A 91 -7.24 -9.83 -4.92
N VAL A 92 -8.28 -9.51 -5.66
CA VAL A 92 -8.94 -8.19 -5.61
C VAL A 92 -10.32 -8.34 -4.97
N VAL A 93 -10.55 -7.61 -3.88
CA VAL A 93 -11.88 -7.54 -3.25
C VAL A 93 -12.51 -6.20 -3.57
N ARG A 94 -13.75 -6.23 -4.11
CA ARG A 94 -14.47 -5.04 -4.54
C ARG A 94 -15.75 -4.85 -3.77
N ASN A 95 -15.92 -3.66 -3.21
CA ASN A 95 -17.13 -3.24 -2.49
C ASN A 95 -17.99 -2.30 -3.33
N VAL A 96 -17.34 -1.56 -4.23
CA VAL A 96 -17.95 -0.55 -5.09
C VAL A 96 -17.39 -0.70 -6.49
N ALA A 97 -18.19 -0.49 -7.51
CA ALA A 97 -17.72 -0.51 -8.90
C ALA A 97 -16.75 0.65 -9.14
N ALA A 98 -15.54 0.31 -9.61
CA ALA A 98 -14.52 1.27 -10.00
C ALA A 98 -13.48 0.62 -10.94
N GLY A 99 -12.83 1.44 -11.76
CA GLY A 99 -11.74 1.02 -12.60
C GLY A 99 -12.11 -0.11 -13.58
N SER A 100 -11.34 -1.21 -13.60
CA SER A 100 -11.55 -2.30 -14.58
C SER A 100 -12.90 -3.00 -14.44
N LEU A 101 -13.50 -3.05 -13.24
CA LEU A 101 -14.83 -3.62 -13.06
C LEU A 101 -15.90 -2.77 -13.75
N SER A 102 -15.86 -1.45 -13.53
CA SER A 102 -16.76 -0.50 -14.19
C SER A 102 -16.69 -0.62 -15.72
N THR A 103 -15.47 -0.60 -16.26
CA THR A 103 -15.24 -0.71 -17.71
C THR A 103 -15.74 -2.05 -18.26
N ARG A 104 -15.43 -3.16 -17.56
CA ARG A 104 -15.74 -4.52 -18.03
C ARG A 104 -17.23 -4.84 -18.01
N LEU A 105 -17.97 -4.32 -17.01
CA LEU A 105 -19.39 -4.59 -16.85
C LEU A 105 -20.31 -3.42 -17.25
N GLY A 106 -19.74 -2.31 -17.75
CA GLY A 106 -20.52 -1.13 -18.14
C GLY A 106 -21.19 -0.44 -16.95
N LEU A 107 -20.60 -0.51 -15.75
CA LEU A 107 -21.14 0.11 -14.54
C LEU A 107 -20.57 1.51 -14.35
N GLU A 108 -21.38 2.41 -13.80
CA GLU A 108 -20.88 3.73 -13.39
C GLU A 108 -19.93 3.61 -12.20
N ASP A 109 -18.78 4.36 -12.25
CA ASP A 109 -17.85 4.45 -11.12
C ASP A 109 -18.59 4.96 -9.87
N GLY A 110 -18.48 4.24 -8.78
CA GLY A 110 -19.16 4.56 -7.52
C GLY A 110 -20.44 3.78 -7.27
N THR A 111 -20.93 2.98 -8.22
CA THR A 111 -22.08 2.10 -8.03
C THR A 111 -21.80 1.11 -6.89
N GLN A 112 -22.67 1.13 -5.86
CA GLN A 112 -22.56 0.18 -4.75
C GLN A 112 -22.89 -1.24 -5.24
N LEU A 113 -21.98 -2.18 -4.95
CA LEU A 113 -22.23 -3.58 -5.26
C LEU A 113 -23.18 -4.20 -4.24
N PRO A 114 -24.06 -5.14 -4.65
CA PRO A 114 -24.99 -5.83 -3.74
C PRO A 114 -24.28 -6.63 -2.64
N ARG A 115 -23.06 -7.08 -2.92
CA ARG A 115 -22.13 -7.75 -2.01
C ARG A 115 -20.71 -7.53 -2.47
N SER A 116 -19.74 -7.78 -1.61
CA SER A 116 -18.32 -7.80 -2.01
C SER A 116 -18.07 -8.89 -3.05
N ILE A 117 -17.26 -8.57 -4.05
CA ILE A 117 -16.84 -9.49 -5.12
C ILE A 117 -15.36 -9.78 -4.93
N ILE A 118 -14.97 -11.05 -5.06
CA ILE A 118 -13.55 -11.46 -5.13
C ILE A 118 -13.23 -11.81 -6.58
N GLU A 119 -12.10 -11.30 -7.05
CA GLU A 119 -11.56 -11.59 -8.38
C GLU A 119 -10.12 -12.05 -8.24
N PHE A 120 -9.72 -12.99 -9.09
CA PHE A 120 -8.36 -13.49 -9.19
C PHE A 120 -7.71 -13.03 -10.48
N TYR A 121 -6.45 -12.61 -10.40
CA TYR A 121 -5.64 -12.23 -11.54
C TYR A 121 -4.33 -13.01 -11.50
N TYR A 122 -3.92 -13.59 -12.63
CA TYR A 122 -2.65 -14.27 -12.74
C TYR A 122 -1.53 -13.24 -12.76
N LYS A 123 -0.62 -13.33 -11.82
CA LYS A 123 0.48 -12.40 -11.60
C LYS A 123 1.58 -12.60 -12.64
N GLN A 124 1.37 -12.04 -13.82
CA GLN A 124 2.28 -12.12 -14.97
C GLN A 124 2.27 -10.81 -15.74
N ASP A 125 3.19 -9.90 -15.42
CA ASP A 125 3.32 -8.57 -16.02
C ASP A 125 3.33 -8.62 -17.57
N ALA A 126 4.01 -9.62 -18.16
CA ALA A 126 4.09 -9.77 -19.62
C ALA A 126 2.73 -10.05 -20.29
N LEU A 127 1.75 -10.54 -19.52
CA LEU A 127 0.38 -10.81 -19.95
C LEU A 127 -0.62 -9.76 -19.45
N ASN A 128 -0.15 -8.69 -18.82
CA ASN A 128 -0.97 -7.64 -18.22
C ASN A 128 -1.88 -8.16 -17.08
N ASP A 129 -1.38 -9.10 -16.29
CA ASP A 129 -2.06 -9.69 -15.13
C ASP A 129 -3.52 -10.06 -15.46
N PRO A 130 -3.76 -11.07 -16.35
CA PRO A 130 -5.11 -11.39 -16.82
C PRO A 130 -5.98 -11.95 -15.68
N MET A 131 -7.27 -11.60 -15.72
CA MET A 131 -8.26 -12.20 -14.83
C MET A 131 -8.42 -13.69 -15.14
N VAL A 132 -8.48 -14.51 -14.10
CA VAL A 132 -8.57 -15.98 -14.20
C VAL A 132 -9.69 -16.51 -13.32
N SER A 133 -10.26 -17.66 -13.70
CA SER A 133 -11.22 -18.39 -12.88
C SER A 133 -10.53 -19.41 -11.97
N GLU A 134 -11.28 -19.95 -11.00
CA GLU A 134 -10.81 -21.03 -10.12
C GLU A 134 -10.40 -22.28 -10.92
N GLU A 135 -11.08 -22.55 -12.04
CA GLU A 135 -10.73 -23.65 -12.93
C GLU A 135 -9.35 -23.46 -13.56
N HIS A 136 -9.02 -22.21 -13.99
CA HIS A 136 -7.67 -21.92 -14.46
C HIS A 136 -6.63 -22.13 -13.36
N ILE A 137 -6.89 -21.60 -12.15
CA ILE A 137 -5.97 -21.70 -11.01
C ILE A 137 -5.64 -23.14 -10.68
N THR A 138 -6.67 -23.98 -10.58
CA THR A 138 -6.53 -25.38 -10.23
C THR A 138 -5.95 -26.23 -11.36
N ALA A 139 -6.38 -25.98 -12.61
CA ALA A 139 -5.89 -26.72 -13.76
C ALA A 139 -4.39 -26.49 -14.03
N PHE A 140 -3.89 -25.29 -13.77
CA PHE A 140 -2.47 -24.96 -13.90
C PHE A 140 -1.66 -25.20 -12.61
N GLY A 141 -2.31 -25.66 -11.53
CA GLY A 141 -1.63 -26.00 -10.27
C GLY A 141 -1.05 -24.80 -9.53
N TRP A 142 -1.59 -23.58 -9.74
CA TRP A 142 -1.13 -22.38 -9.01
C TRP A 142 -1.57 -22.41 -7.55
N ALA A 143 -2.79 -22.90 -7.28
CA ALA A 143 -3.30 -23.20 -5.96
C ALA A 143 -4.29 -24.37 -6.02
N THR A 144 -4.41 -25.09 -4.90
CA THR A 144 -5.41 -26.15 -4.71
C THR A 144 -6.78 -25.53 -4.42
N PRO A 145 -7.90 -26.27 -4.60
CA PRO A 145 -9.22 -25.78 -4.20
C PRO A 145 -9.29 -25.34 -2.73
N GLN A 146 -8.64 -26.09 -1.84
CA GLN A 146 -8.59 -25.78 -0.41
C GLN A 146 -7.86 -24.48 -0.11
N GLU A 147 -6.74 -24.22 -0.82
CA GLU A 147 -6.02 -22.95 -0.70
C GLU A 147 -6.86 -21.77 -1.24
N ILE A 148 -7.60 -21.96 -2.33
CA ILE A 148 -8.52 -20.93 -2.87
C ILE A 148 -9.60 -20.60 -1.84
N ASP A 149 -10.22 -21.60 -1.25
CA ASP A 149 -11.25 -21.42 -0.20
C ASP A 149 -10.68 -20.65 1.01
N GLU A 150 -9.48 -21.00 1.47
CA GLU A 150 -8.80 -20.31 2.57
C GLU A 150 -8.45 -18.86 2.21
N ILE A 151 -7.92 -18.62 1.01
CA ILE A 151 -7.63 -17.29 0.49
C ILE A 151 -8.90 -16.43 0.45
N MET A 152 -10.00 -16.97 -0.05
CA MET A 152 -11.29 -16.25 -0.12
C MET A 152 -11.80 -15.87 1.27
N GLN A 153 -11.75 -16.79 2.24
CA GLN A 153 -12.13 -16.54 3.62
C GLN A 153 -11.26 -15.46 4.27
N LEU A 154 -9.94 -15.54 4.09
CA LEU A 154 -9.01 -14.52 4.57
C LEU A 154 -9.26 -13.16 3.91
N ALA A 155 -9.47 -13.14 2.59
CA ALA A 155 -9.73 -11.91 1.84
C ALA A 155 -11.02 -11.20 2.29
N LEU A 156 -12.11 -11.95 2.56
CA LEU A 156 -13.34 -11.39 3.11
C LEU A 156 -13.15 -10.88 4.53
N ARG A 157 -12.45 -11.63 5.39
CA ARG A 157 -12.15 -11.20 6.76
C ARG A 157 -11.30 -9.92 6.79
N ILE A 158 -10.31 -9.82 5.89
CA ILE A 158 -9.51 -8.62 5.69
C ILE A 158 -10.40 -7.47 5.21
N ASN A 159 -11.29 -7.73 4.25
CA ASN A 159 -12.22 -6.74 3.74
C ASN A 159 -13.10 -6.14 4.84
N ASP A 160 -13.75 -6.97 5.63
CA ASP A 160 -14.66 -6.52 6.69
C ASP A 160 -13.93 -5.64 7.71
N PHE A 161 -12.72 -6.04 8.08
CA PHE A 161 -11.87 -5.24 8.96
C PHE A 161 -11.48 -3.91 8.31
N LEU A 162 -11.00 -3.91 7.08
CA LEU A 162 -10.55 -2.69 6.38
C LEU A 162 -11.70 -1.72 6.12
N VAL A 163 -12.88 -2.21 5.75
CA VAL A 163 -14.09 -1.38 5.59
C VAL A 163 -14.39 -0.65 6.89
N GLY A 164 -14.40 -1.35 8.02
CA GLY A 164 -14.63 -0.74 9.33
C GLY A 164 -13.53 0.25 9.73
N LEU A 165 -12.27 -0.12 9.55
CA LEU A 165 -11.10 0.71 9.86
C LEU A 165 -11.14 2.03 9.09
N PHE A 166 -11.29 1.97 7.78
CA PHE A 166 -11.28 3.17 6.93
C PHE A 166 -12.53 4.02 7.12
N LEU A 167 -13.71 3.40 7.27
CA LEU A 167 -14.94 4.14 7.54
C LEU A 167 -14.86 4.90 8.87
N GLY A 168 -14.26 4.31 9.90
CA GLY A 168 -14.05 4.94 11.20
C GLY A 168 -13.20 6.21 11.17
N ILE A 169 -12.43 6.41 10.11
CA ILE A 169 -11.61 7.63 9.88
C ILE A 169 -12.14 8.48 8.71
N GLY A 170 -13.39 8.28 8.29
CA GLY A 170 -14.03 9.05 7.24
C GLY A 170 -13.51 8.75 5.83
N ILE A 171 -13.03 7.53 5.59
CA ILE A 171 -12.58 7.04 4.29
C ILE A 171 -13.45 5.85 3.88
N ARG A 172 -13.86 5.80 2.62
CA ARG A 172 -14.60 4.69 2.03
C ARG A 172 -13.63 3.78 1.26
N LEU A 173 -13.57 2.51 1.65
CA LEU A 173 -12.82 1.48 0.92
C LEU A 173 -13.65 1.01 -0.27
N ILE A 174 -13.19 1.29 -1.47
CA ILE A 174 -13.84 0.96 -2.74
C ILE A 174 -13.46 -0.46 -3.16
N ASP A 175 -12.19 -0.72 -3.26
CA ASP A 175 -11.59 -2.02 -3.51
C ASP A 175 -10.14 -2.06 -3.01
N PHE A 176 -9.58 -3.25 -2.96
CA PHE A 176 -8.16 -3.43 -2.68
C PHE A 176 -7.64 -4.71 -3.31
N LYS A 177 -6.34 -4.74 -3.55
CA LYS A 177 -5.58 -5.88 -4.04
C LYS A 177 -4.66 -6.40 -2.94
N VAL A 178 -4.62 -7.70 -2.75
CA VAL A 178 -3.70 -8.39 -1.83
C VAL A 178 -3.07 -9.60 -2.50
N GLU A 179 -1.96 -10.03 -1.95
CA GLU A 179 -1.25 -11.25 -2.34
C GLU A 179 -1.14 -12.19 -1.14
N PHE A 180 -1.09 -13.48 -1.43
CA PHE A 180 -0.94 -14.52 -0.40
C PHE A 180 0.27 -15.39 -0.71
N GLY A 181 0.83 -15.99 0.33
CA GLY A 181 1.94 -16.90 0.20
C GLY A 181 1.82 -18.07 1.15
N ARG A 182 2.52 -19.17 0.82
CA ARG A 182 2.67 -20.35 1.66
C ARG A 182 3.83 -20.11 2.61
N LEU A 183 3.57 -20.17 3.89
CA LEU A 183 4.56 -20.12 4.94
C LEU A 183 4.71 -21.52 5.55
N PHE A 184 5.91 -22.07 5.51
CA PHE A 184 6.24 -23.32 6.13
C PHE A 184 6.89 -23.07 7.49
N ASP A 185 6.40 -23.73 8.53
CA ASP A 185 7.04 -23.70 9.85
C ASP A 185 8.19 -24.72 9.94
N GLN A 186 8.83 -24.78 11.11
CA GLN A 186 9.98 -25.66 11.33
C GLN A 186 9.62 -27.16 11.24
N ASP A 187 8.35 -27.50 11.48
CA ASP A 187 7.84 -28.88 11.41
C ASP A 187 7.32 -29.21 10.00
N GLY A 188 7.47 -28.28 9.04
CA GLY A 188 7.03 -28.41 7.65
C GLY A 188 5.52 -28.25 7.46
N GLN A 189 4.79 -27.77 8.48
CA GLN A 189 3.38 -27.44 8.32
C GLN A 189 3.22 -26.17 7.52
N MET A 190 2.38 -26.23 6.48
CA MET A 190 2.08 -25.10 5.60
C MET A 190 0.84 -24.36 6.09
N ARG A 191 0.89 -23.03 5.99
CA ARG A 191 -0.28 -22.15 6.18
C ARG A 191 -0.26 -21.01 5.18
N ILE A 192 -1.43 -20.59 4.75
CA ILE A 192 -1.60 -19.41 3.91
C ILE A 192 -1.48 -18.15 4.78
N VAL A 193 -0.68 -17.21 4.33
CA VAL A 193 -0.49 -15.92 5.01
C VAL A 193 -0.66 -14.76 4.03
N LEU A 194 -1.18 -13.65 4.53
CA LEU A 194 -1.21 -12.38 3.80
C LEU A 194 0.23 -11.89 3.60
N ALA A 195 0.55 -11.52 2.39
CA ALA A 195 1.85 -11.04 1.96
C ALA A 195 1.74 -9.65 1.30
N ASP A 196 2.82 -9.21 0.67
CA ASP A 196 2.97 -7.95 -0.05
C ASP A 196 2.79 -6.71 0.83
N GLU A 197 1.82 -5.86 0.56
CA GLU A 197 1.51 -4.64 1.32
C GLU A 197 0.00 -4.37 1.34
N ILE A 198 -0.44 -3.54 2.29
CA ILE A 198 -1.72 -2.83 2.23
C ILE A 198 -1.45 -1.34 2.39
N SER A 199 -1.65 -0.59 1.32
CA SER A 199 -1.33 0.84 1.24
C SER A 199 -2.22 1.51 0.18
N PRO A 200 -2.18 2.84 0.03
CA PRO A 200 -2.88 3.53 -1.06
C PRO A 200 -2.42 3.13 -2.47
N ASP A 201 -1.30 2.42 -2.61
CA ASP A 201 -0.87 1.84 -3.90
C ASP A 201 -1.71 0.65 -4.34
N CYS A 202 -2.24 -0.13 -3.39
CA CYS A 202 -3.05 -1.32 -3.65
C CYS A 202 -4.53 -1.19 -3.25
N CYS A 203 -4.93 -0.08 -2.62
CA CYS A 203 -6.32 0.21 -2.25
C CYS A 203 -6.88 1.37 -3.06
N ARG A 204 -8.19 1.35 -3.40
CA ARG A 204 -8.95 2.53 -3.75
C ARG A 204 -9.65 3.07 -2.53
N LEU A 205 -9.28 4.28 -2.15
CA LEU A 205 -9.71 4.97 -0.95
C LEU A 205 -10.33 6.30 -1.34
N TRP A 206 -11.62 6.48 -1.03
CA TRP A 206 -12.30 7.74 -1.32
C TRP A 206 -12.73 8.40 -0.01
N ASP A 207 -12.58 9.71 0.06
CA ASP A 207 -13.15 10.48 1.16
C ASP A 207 -14.66 10.21 1.26
N ALA A 208 -15.15 9.92 2.47
CA ALA A 208 -16.53 9.48 2.66
C ALA A 208 -17.57 10.58 2.39
N GLN A 209 -17.17 11.86 2.47
CA GLN A 209 -18.07 13.00 2.26
C GLN A 209 -17.95 13.58 0.86
N SER A 210 -16.72 13.86 0.41
CA SER A 210 -16.46 14.52 -0.88
C SER A 210 -16.30 13.55 -2.05
N SER A 211 -16.10 12.25 -1.79
CA SER A 211 -15.72 11.25 -2.79
C SER A 211 -14.38 11.53 -3.49
N GLU A 212 -13.58 12.42 -2.91
CA GLU A 212 -12.22 12.69 -3.41
C GLU A 212 -11.36 11.42 -3.29
N LYS A 213 -10.55 11.18 -4.30
CA LYS A 213 -9.66 10.02 -4.35
C LYS A 213 -8.41 10.26 -3.51
N LEU A 214 -8.16 9.35 -2.55
CA LEU A 214 -7.02 9.41 -1.62
C LEU A 214 -6.00 8.31 -1.89
N ASP A 215 -5.94 7.83 -3.12
CA ASP A 215 -5.17 6.67 -3.54
C ASP A 215 -4.45 6.87 -4.88
N LYS A 216 -3.87 5.80 -5.41
CA LYS A 216 -3.10 5.78 -6.66
C LYS A 216 -3.90 6.19 -7.91
N ASP A 217 -5.24 6.21 -7.84
CA ASP A 217 -6.04 6.69 -8.97
C ASP A 217 -5.79 8.18 -9.27
N ARG A 218 -5.31 8.97 -8.30
CA ARG A 218 -4.83 10.33 -8.57
C ARG A 218 -3.70 10.35 -9.60
N PHE A 219 -2.78 9.37 -9.50
CA PHE A 219 -1.71 9.21 -10.49
C PHE A 219 -2.22 8.60 -11.79
N ARG A 220 -3.07 7.58 -11.73
CA ARG A 220 -3.64 6.93 -12.92
C ARG A 220 -4.42 7.90 -13.80
N LYS A 221 -5.19 8.79 -13.17
CA LYS A 221 -6.15 9.71 -13.82
C LYS A 221 -5.65 11.17 -13.91
N ASP A 222 -4.36 11.43 -13.66
CA ASP A 222 -3.75 12.77 -13.72
C ASP A 222 -4.43 13.84 -12.85
N LEU A 223 -4.93 13.47 -11.68
CA LEU A 223 -5.63 14.38 -10.77
C LEU A 223 -4.68 15.25 -9.93
N GLY A 224 -3.38 15.00 -9.96
CA GLY A 224 -2.39 15.67 -9.11
C GLY A 224 -2.52 15.33 -7.63
N GLY A 225 -1.69 15.93 -6.76
CA GLY A 225 -1.79 15.80 -5.30
C GLY A 225 -1.68 14.37 -4.77
N VAL A 226 -0.85 13.52 -5.40
CA VAL A 226 -0.70 12.09 -5.03
C VAL A 226 -0.12 11.95 -3.63
N LEU A 227 0.95 12.70 -3.35
CA LEU A 227 1.64 12.62 -2.06
C LEU A 227 0.77 13.17 -0.93
N GLU A 228 0.09 14.28 -1.18
CA GLU A 228 -0.85 14.91 -0.25
C GLU A 228 -1.99 13.96 0.12
N ALA A 229 -2.53 13.23 -0.85
CA ALA A 229 -3.56 12.23 -0.62
C ALA A 229 -3.06 11.08 0.29
N TYR A 230 -1.84 10.57 0.06
CA TYR A 230 -1.23 9.53 0.89
C TYR A 230 -0.92 10.05 2.30
N GLN A 231 -0.48 11.31 2.42
CA GLN A 231 -0.28 11.98 3.70
C GLN A 231 -1.60 12.10 4.47
N GLU A 232 -2.69 12.44 3.78
CA GLU A 232 -4.01 12.54 4.41
C GLU A 232 -4.50 11.19 4.95
N VAL A 233 -4.32 10.09 4.20
CA VAL A 233 -4.59 8.73 4.70
C VAL A 233 -3.75 8.43 5.94
N ALA A 234 -2.44 8.68 5.87
CA ALA A 234 -1.52 8.44 6.98
C ALA A 234 -1.86 9.31 8.21
N ARG A 235 -2.26 10.56 8.01
CA ARG A 235 -2.71 11.47 9.07
C ARG A 235 -3.97 10.96 9.76
N ARG A 236 -4.99 10.56 8.98
CA ARG A 236 -6.25 10.02 9.53
C ARG A 236 -6.04 8.70 10.28
N LEU A 237 -5.12 7.85 9.82
CA LEU A 237 -4.72 6.63 10.53
C LEU A 237 -3.88 6.91 11.79
N GLY A 238 -3.43 8.16 12.02
CA GLY A 238 -2.58 8.53 13.15
C GLY A 238 -1.14 8.01 13.04
N VAL A 239 -0.68 7.63 11.83
CA VAL A 239 0.67 7.07 11.61
C VAL A 239 1.70 8.12 11.16
N LEU A 240 1.27 9.36 10.86
CA LEU A 240 2.18 10.49 10.74
C LEU A 240 2.54 10.95 12.16
N THR A 241 3.80 10.84 12.56
CA THR A 241 4.30 11.64 13.66
C THR A 241 4.25 13.09 13.22
N GLU A 242 3.37 13.89 13.83
CA GLU A 242 3.53 15.34 13.80
C GLU A 242 4.95 15.62 14.28
N THR A 243 5.80 16.15 13.41
CA THR A 243 7.02 16.80 13.84
C THR A 243 6.57 18.03 14.61
N ARG A 244 6.38 17.86 15.92
CA ARG A 244 6.16 18.99 16.82
C ARG A 244 7.37 19.90 16.61
N PRO A 245 7.18 21.16 16.16
CA PRO A 245 8.32 22.06 16.02
C PRO A 245 9.05 22.07 17.37
N PRO A 246 10.38 22.10 17.40
CA PRO A 246 11.12 22.09 18.65
C PRO A 246 10.57 23.21 19.52
N LYS A 247 10.12 22.87 20.75
CA LYS A 247 9.71 23.84 21.74
C LYS A 247 10.94 24.73 21.99
N GLY A 248 10.91 25.97 21.49
CA GLY A 248 12.01 26.90 21.77
C GLY A 248 12.41 27.87 20.64
N ALA A 249 11.86 27.79 19.43
CA ALA A 249 12.06 28.87 18.47
C ALA A 249 11.08 30.03 18.77
N GLY A 250 11.43 30.85 19.73
CA GLY A 250 10.79 32.16 19.86
C GLY A 250 11.02 33.02 18.61
N PRO A 251 10.22 34.06 18.35
CA PRO A 251 10.38 34.88 17.16
C PRO A 251 11.79 35.49 17.12
N VAL A 252 12.54 35.21 16.06
CA VAL A 252 13.80 35.88 15.78
C VAL A 252 13.45 37.32 15.41
N LEU A 253 13.72 38.25 16.30
CA LEU A 253 13.66 39.67 16.01
C LEU A 253 14.73 39.99 14.96
N VAL A 254 14.32 40.24 13.73
CA VAL A 254 15.19 40.80 12.71
C VAL A 254 15.40 42.28 13.07
N ALA A 255 16.61 42.61 13.51
CA ALA A 255 17.01 43.98 13.76
C ALA A 255 16.98 44.75 12.44
N THR A 256 16.07 45.70 12.31
CA THR A 256 16.08 46.70 11.23
C THR A 256 17.21 47.68 11.50
N ASN A 257 18.24 47.67 10.67
CA ASN A 257 19.28 48.73 10.69
C ASN A 257 18.63 50.08 10.33
N PRO A 258 18.76 51.14 11.15
CA PRO A 258 18.37 52.45 10.73
C PRO A 258 19.41 52.99 9.73
N SER A 259 18.92 53.30 8.55
CA SER A 259 19.70 53.99 7.52
C SER A 259 20.21 55.34 8.05
N GLY A 260 21.51 55.44 8.18
CA GLY A 260 22.21 56.69 8.53
C GLY A 260 22.05 57.74 7.42
N THR A 261 21.43 58.82 7.78
CA THR A 261 21.46 60.08 6.99
C THR A 261 22.82 60.71 7.14
N GLY A 262 23.62 60.69 6.08
CA GLY A 262 24.84 61.42 5.96
C GLY A 262 24.62 62.79 5.26
N ASN A 263 24.64 63.85 6.03
CA ASN A 263 24.74 65.22 5.51
C ASN A 263 26.14 65.46 4.91
N GLY A 264 26.18 65.81 3.65
CA GLY A 264 27.36 66.41 3.03
C GLY A 264 27.00 67.84 2.61
N LYS A 265 27.70 68.82 3.12
CA LYS A 265 27.69 70.19 2.66
C LYS A 265 29.01 70.59 2.06
N PRO A 266 29.09 71.67 1.30
CA PRO A 266 29.89 71.83 0.09
C PRO A 266 31.17 72.67 0.33
N ASN A 267 32.09 72.48 -0.55
CA ASN A 267 32.90 73.60 -1.13
C ASN A 267 33.57 73.14 -2.42
#